data_e51d91153efe76f53cdd88ffc8a0188a
#
_entry.id   e51d91153efe76f53cdd88ffc8a0188a
#
_cell.length_a   1.000
_cell.length_b   1.000
_cell.length_c   1.000
_cell.angle_alpha   90.00
_cell.angle_beta   90.00
_cell.angle_gamma   90.00
#
_symmetry.space_group_name_H-M   'P 1'
#
loop_
_entity.id
_entity.type
_entity.pdbx_description
1 polymer ?
#
loop_
_entity_poly.entity_id
_entity_poly.type
_entity_poly.pdbx_seq_one_letter_code
_entity_poly.pdbx_strand_id
1 'polypeptide(L)'
;MIRDIGATARAVTFVSVVDTLVVDNQSLMVFGAHSLQFCHRAAEVRGLIRLLRLSLALLCLAALSQFARGQTTGGPPDTMAARMLACAPCHGAQGEGTKDVYFPRLAGKPAGYLYNQLKAFKDGRRHYAPMNYLLQYLSDQYLLEIAEHFASLHPPNESPAIPDVSQSVLRQGRAVATEGVADRQVPACASCHGTDFTGMEPGIPALLGLRSTYISAQLGAFRYGTRTALSPDCMQVIAARLTEDDVKAVAAYLASLSGSANSVPAKQGSWPLPIACGSEPQ
;
A
#
# COMPACT_ATOMS: atom_id res chain seq x y z
N MET A 1 11.28 26.79 -32.08
CA MET A 1 9.89 27.03 -32.53
C MET A 1 8.99 26.77 -31.32
N ILE A 2 8.76 27.81 -30.54
CA ILE A 2 7.97 27.80 -29.29
C ILE A 2 6.58 28.23 -29.69
N ARG A 3 5.55 27.47 -29.32
CA ARG A 3 4.15 27.89 -29.42
C ARG A 3 3.56 27.99 -28.01
N ASP A 4 3.30 29.23 -27.63
CA ASP A 4 2.46 29.64 -26.51
C ASP A 4 1.04 29.10 -26.66
N ILE A 5 0.50 28.55 -25.58
CA ILE A 5 -0.95 28.35 -25.42
C ILE A 5 -1.38 29.16 -24.20
N GLY A 6 -2.01 30.30 -24.49
CA GLY A 6 -2.54 31.21 -23.50
C GLY A 6 -3.73 30.61 -22.74
N ALA A 7 -3.71 30.74 -21.45
CA ALA A 7 -4.81 30.46 -20.54
C ALA A 7 -5.72 31.71 -20.45
N THR A 8 -6.96 31.61 -20.93
CA THR A 8 -7.99 32.61 -20.70
C THR A 8 -8.74 32.29 -19.40
N ALA A 9 -8.48 33.09 -18.38
CA ALA A 9 -9.28 33.14 -17.18
C ALA A 9 -10.60 33.86 -17.45
N ARG A 10 -11.75 33.21 -17.29
CA ARG A 10 -13.05 33.84 -17.25
C ARG A 10 -13.36 34.31 -15.84
N ALA A 11 -13.40 35.62 -15.68
CA ALA A 11 -13.93 36.29 -14.51
C ALA A 11 -15.45 36.14 -14.48
N VAL A 12 -15.99 35.63 -13.38
CA VAL A 12 -17.43 35.62 -13.10
C VAL A 12 -17.73 36.90 -12.33
N THR A 13 -18.45 37.83 -13.02
CA THR A 13 -18.91 39.09 -12.44
C THR A 13 -20.21 38.83 -11.69
N PHE A 14 -20.24 39.04 -10.39
CA PHE A 14 -21.45 39.11 -9.59
C PHE A 14 -22.08 40.48 -9.77
N VAL A 15 -23.26 40.54 -10.41
CA VAL A 15 -24.08 41.75 -10.46
C VAL A 15 -24.97 41.78 -9.22
N SER A 16 -24.72 42.76 -8.34
CA SER A 16 -25.59 43.09 -7.22
C SER A 16 -26.66 44.06 -7.72
N VAL A 17 -27.91 43.60 -7.79
CA VAL A 17 -29.06 44.47 -8.04
C VAL A 17 -29.54 44.98 -6.69
N VAL A 18 -29.27 46.25 -6.41
CA VAL A 18 -29.87 46.99 -5.29
C VAL A 18 -30.94 47.86 -5.90
N ASP A 19 -32.21 47.43 -5.83
CA ASP A 19 -33.36 48.26 -6.17
C ASP A 19 -33.59 49.33 -5.11
N THR A 20 -33.29 50.55 -5.45
CA THR A 20 -33.58 51.72 -4.65
C THR A 20 -35.02 52.17 -4.97
N LEU A 21 -35.97 51.90 -4.09
CA LEU A 21 -37.30 52.48 -4.13
C LEU A 21 -37.25 53.91 -3.57
N VAL A 22 -37.27 54.88 -4.48
CA VAL A 22 -37.52 56.29 -4.19
C VAL A 22 -39.02 56.45 -3.98
N VAL A 23 -39.45 56.76 -2.78
CA VAL A 23 -40.85 57.14 -2.46
C VAL A 23 -40.92 58.65 -2.42
N ASP A 24 -41.62 59.22 -3.41
CA ASP A 24 -41.88 60.62 -3.54
C ASP A 24 -42.93 61.05 -2.51
N ASN A 25 -42.68 62.19 -1.86
CA ASN A 25 -43.43 62.69 -0.73
C ASN A 25 -44.26 63.88 -1.15
N GLN A 26 -45.46 63.63 -1.71
CA GLN A 26 -46.52 64.65 -1.69
C GLN A 26 -47.91 64.04 -1.99
N SER A 27 -48.71 63.89 -0.90
CA SER A 27 -50.17 64.13 -0.94
C SER A 27 -50.75 64.02 0.48
N LEU A 28 -50.85 65.13 1.15
CA LEU A 28 -51.68 65.31 2.35
C LEU A 28 -53.15 65.49 1.83
N MET A 29 -54.05 64.59 2.28
CA MET A 29 -55.43 64.91 2.56
C MET A 29 -56.18 63.75 3.24
N VAL A 30 -56.57 64.03 4.44
CA VAL A 30 -57.83 63.68 5.13
C VAL A 30 -58.48 62.36 4.79
N PHE A 31 -58.38 61.35 5.74
CA PHE A 31 -59.50 60.47 6.10
C PHE A 31 -59.39 60.06 7.50
N GLY A 32 -60.42 60.49 8.31
CA GLY A 32 -60.49 60.20 9.71
C GLY A 32 -60.88 58.76 10.07
N ALA A 33 -60.62 58.45 11.32
CA ALA A 33 -61.22 57.41 12.19
C ALA A 33 -61.07 55.90 11.84
N HIS A 34 -60.72 55.48 10.65
CA HIS A 34 -60.49 54.04 10.40
C HIS A 34 -59.01 53.63 10.42
N SER A 35 -58.08 54.54 10.55
CA SER A 35 -56.65 54.29 10.50
C SER A 35 -56.02 53.67 11.79
N LEU A 36 -56.66 53.81 12.94
CA LEU A 36 -56.13 53.29 14.20
C LEU A 36 -56.25 51.76 14.34
N GLN A 37 -57.32 51.17 13.78
CA GLN A 37 -57.49 49.72 13.81
C GLN A 37 -56.52 48.99 12.83
N PHE A 38 -56.18 49.63 11.73
CA PHE A 38 -55.20 49.04 10.77
C PHE A 38 -53.77 49.08 11.33
N CYS A 39 -53.38 50.12 12.07
CA CYS A 39 -52.05 50.18 12.69
C CYS A 39 -51.88 49.14 13.80
N HIS A 40 -52.91 48.85 14.59
CA HIS A 40 -52.82 47.83 15.65
C HIS A 40 -52.67 46.42 15.07
N ARG A 41 -53.43 46.07 14.04
CA ARG A 41 -53.29 44.77 13.36
C ARG A 41 -51.94 44.62 12.64
N ALA A 42 -51.41 45.71 12.05
CA ALA A 42 -50.09 45.67 11.45
C ALA A 42 -48.93 45.49 12.45
N ALA A 43 -49.09 45.98 13.68
CA ALA A 43 -48.12 45.79 14.77
C ALA A 43 -48.12 44.33 15.28
N GLU A 44 -49.33 43.76 15.44
CA GLU A 44 -49.48 42.34 15.84
C GLU A 44 -48.95 41.39 14.81
N VAL A 45 -49.21 41.60 13.49
CA VAL A 45 -48.67 40.78 12.44
C VAL A 45 -47.14 40.88 12.36
N ARG A 46 -46.57 42.09 12.54
CA ARG A 46 -45.09 42.23 12.61
C ARG A 46 -44.48 41.53 13.85
N GLY A 47 -45.19 41.54 14.99
CA GLY A 47 -44.80 40.78 16.16
C GLY A 47 -44.79 39.28 15.90
N LEU A 48 -45.83 38.76 15.25
CA LEU A 48 -45.96 37.34 14.90
C LEU A 48 -44.88 36.90 13.93
N ILE A 49 -44.60 37.73 12.90
CA ILE A 49 -43.52 37.45 11.93
C ILE A 49 -42.13 37.44 12.59
N ARG A 50 -41.90 38.35 13.58
CA ARG A 50 -40.64 38.35 14.32
C ARG A 50 -40.47 37.09 15.17
N LEU A 51 -41.53 36.66 15.86
CA LEU A 51 -41.54 35.44 16.63
C LEU A 51 -41.33 34.19 15.75
N LEU A 52 -41.99 34.17 14.59
CA LEU A 52 -41.79 33.06 13.63
C LEU A 52 -40.38 33.01 13.08
N ARG A 53 -39.75 34.15 12.80
CA ARG A 53 -38.34 34.20 12.36
C ARG A 53 -37.37 33.78 13.44
N LEU A 54 -37.63 34.17 14.69
CA LEU A 54 -36.82 33.76 15.84
C LEU A 54 -36.92 32.26 16.12
N SER A 55 -38.15 31.70 16.04
CA SER A 55 -38.36 30.26 16.23
C SER A 55 -37.71 29.44 15.09
N LEU A 56 -37.79 29.94 13.84
CA LEU A 56 -37.14 29.28 12.70
C LEU A 56 -35.61 29.33 12.83
N ALA A 57 -35.05 30.47 13.27
CA ALA A 57 -33.62 30.61 13.51
C ALA A 57 -33.12 29.68 14.63
N LEU A 58 -33.90 29.55 15.72
CA LEU A 58 -33.61 28.63 16.81
C LEU A 58 -33.67 27.15 16.36
N LEU A 59 -34.67 26.80 15.55
CA LEU A 59 -34.77 25.47 14.95
C LEU A 59 -33.60 25.16 14.00
N CYS A 60 -33.18 26.12 13.18
CA CYS A 60 -32.00 25.96 12.33
C CYS A 60 -30.71 25.82 13.15
N LEU A 61 -30.54 26.60 14.24
CA LEU A 61 -29.41 26.47 15.15
C LEU A 61 -29.42 25.12 15.89
N ALA A 62 -30.58 24.63 16.31
CA ALA A 62 -30.72 23.31 16.92
C ALA A 62 -30.41 22.17 15.91
N ALA A 63 -30.84 22.31 14.64
CA ALA A 63 -30.52 21.36 13.58
C ALA A 63 -29.01 21.35 13.28
N LEU A 64 -28.38 22.51 13.18
CA LEU A 64 -26.93 22.64 12.97
C LEU A 64 -26.13 22.04 14.12
N SER A 65 -26.60 22.17 15.38
CA SER A 65 -25.94 21.55 16.52
C SER A 65 -26.05 20.01 16.54
N GLN A 66 -27.07 19.44 15.92
CA GLN A 66 -27.20 17.98 15.76
C GLN A 66 -26.26 17.45 14.65
N PHE A 67 -26.06 18.21 13.58
CA PHE A 67 -25.06 17.86 12.56
C PHE A 67 -23.62 17.87 13.12
N ALA A 68 -23.31 18.79 14.03
CA ALA A 68 -22.01 18.87 14.68
C ALA A 68 -21.77 17.71 15.69
N ARG A 69 -22.82 17.10 16.24
CA ARG A 69 -22.73 15.95 17.15
C ARG A 69 -22.67 14.59 16.45
N GLY A 70 -23.00 14.53 15.16
CA GLY A 70 -23.01 13.28 14.38
C GLY A 70 -21.65 12.82 13.87
N GLN A 71 -20.61 13.62 14.02
CA GLN A 71 -19.23 13.19 13.73
C GLN A 71 -18.62 12.61 15.01
N THR A 72 -19.00 11.39 15.35
CA THR A 72 -18.11 10.56 16.17
C THR A 72 -16.84 10.38 15.31
N THR A 73 -15.82 11.13 15.66
CA THR A 73 -14.47 10.98 15.12
C THR A 73 -13.85 9.68 15.64
N GLY A 74 -14.56 8.58 15.51
CA GLY A 74 -13.97 7.27 15.57
C GLY A 74 -13.25 7.05 14.23
N GLY A 75 -12.02 7.52 14.13
CA GLY A 75 -11.13 7.07 13.06
C GLY A 75 -11.08 5.55 13.07
N PRO A 76 -10.63 4.90 11.99
CA PRO A 76 -10.44 3.46 12.00
C PRO A 76 -9.64 3.07 13.24
N PRO A 77 -9.94 1.93 13.89
CA PRO A 77 -9.25 1.52 15.09
C PRO A 77 -7.73 1.49 14.84
N ASP A 78 -6.96 2.06 15.75
CA ASP A 78 -5.49 2.09 15.63
C ASP A 78 -4.90 0.71 15.95
N THR A 79 -5.04 -0.20 15.00
CA THR A 79 -4.49 -1.56 15.04
C THR A 79 -3.48 -1.76 13.90
N MET A 80 -2.54 -2.70 14.05
CA MET A 80 -1.62 -3.05 12.97
C MET A 80 -2.38 -3.42 11.69
N ALA A 81 -3.45 -4.20 11.77
CA ALA A 81 -4.27 -4.55 10.61
C ALA A 81 -4.82 -3.30 9.89
N ALA A 82 -5.32 -2.31 10.63
CA ALA A 82 -5.79 -1.06 10.04
C ALA A 82 -4.66 -0.24 9.42
N ARG A 83 -3.49 -0.17 10.07
CA ARG A 83 -2.30 0.52 9.54
C ARG A 83 -1.79 -0.15 8.26
N MET A 84 -1.88 -1.47 8.15
CA MET A 84 -1.44 -2.24 6.97
C MET A 84 -2.35 -2.08 5.75
N LEU A 85 -3.52 -1.48 5.88
CA LEU A 85 -4.35 -1.10 4.73
C LEU A 85 -3.61 -0.20 3.72
N ALA A 86 -2.60 0.54 4.16
CA ALA A 86 -1.73 1.31 3.27
C ALA A 86 -0.88 0.44 2.33
N CYS A 87 -0.61 -0.82 2.70
CA CYS A 87 0.18 -1.78 1.93
C CYS A 87 -0.69 -2.62 0.98
N ALA A 88 -1.99 -2.74 1.32
CA ALA A 88 -2.94 -3.62 0.64
C ALA A 88 -3.12 -3.36 -0.87
N PRO A 89 -3.15 -2.11 -1.39
CA PRO A 89 -3.32 -1.87 -2.82
C PRO A 89 -2.25 -2.52 -3.70
N CYS A 90 -1.05 -2.70 -3.15
CA CYS A 90 0.07 -3.30 -3.87
C CYS A 90 0.30 -4.76 -3.46
N HIS A 91 0.18 -5.10 -2.18
CA HIS A 91 0.57 -6.42 -1.68
C HIS A 91 -0.60 -7.36 -1.36
N GLY A 92 -1.85 -6.92 -1.62
CA GLY A 92 -3.06 -7.65 -1.24
C GLY A 92 -3.48 -7.38 0.20
N ALA A 93 -4.76 -7.60 0.52
CA ALA A 93 -5.34 -7.25 1.82
C ALA A 93 -4.73 -8.02 2.99
N GLN A 94 -4.21 -9.23 2.72
CA GLN A 94 -3.53 -10.09 3.69
C GLN A 94 -2.05 -10.31 3.34
N GLY A 95 -1.49 -9.48 2.47
CA GLY A 95 -0.10 -9.65 2.01
C GLY A 95 0.11 -10.85 1.10
N GLU A 96 -0.96 -11.34 0.45
CA GLU A 96 -0.95 -12.49 -0.45
C GLU A 96 -0.22 -12.22 -1.76
N GLY A 97 0.07 -10.95 -2.06
CA GLY A 97 0.59 -10.49 -3.34
C GLY A 97 -0.52 -10.14 -4.32
N THR A 98 -0.14 -9.66 -5.48
CA THR A 98 -1.06 -9.35 -6.59
C THR A 98 -0.59 -9.99 -7.88
N LYS A 99 -1.40 -9.88 -8.94
CA LYS A 99 -1.02 -10.36 -10.27
C LYS A 99 0.06 -9.51 -10.94
N ASP A 100 0.39 -8.34 -10.38
CA ASP A 100 1.46 -7.50 -10.84
C ASP A 100 2.82 -8.09 -10.47
N VAL A 101 3.76 -8.03 -11.41
CA VAL A 101 5.12 -8.61 -11.28
C VAL A 101 5.96 -7.91 -10.20
N TYR A 102 5.63 -6.68 -9.84
CA TYR A 102 6.37 -5.89 -8.86
C TYR A 102 5.93 -6.12 -7.41
N PHE A 103 4.73 -6.66 -7.19
CA PHE A 103 4.09 -6.73 -5.89
C PHE A 103 4.05 -8.15 -5.33
N PRO A 104 5.14 -8.60 -4.68
CA PRO A 104 5.23 -9.97 -4.21
C PRO A 104 4.37 -10.25 -2.99
N ARG A 105 4.10 -11.53 -2.75
CA ARG A 105 3.57 -12.03 -1.48
C ARG A 105 4.52 -11.69 -0.33
N LEU A 106 3.97 -11.13 0.74
CA LEU A 106 4.63 -10.84 2.01
C LEU A 106 4.30 -11.89 3.07
N ALA A 107 3.02 -12.32 3.10
CA ALA A 107 2.47 -13.21 4.11
C ALA A 107 3.22 -14.54 4.25
N GLY A 108 3.48 -14.94 5.50
CA GLY A 108 4.11 -16.21 5.85
C GLY A 108 5.61 -16.29 5.57
N LYS A 109 6.27 -15.18 5.20
CA LYS A 109 7.72 -15.12 5.12
C LYS A 109 8.31 -14.89 6.52
N PRO A 110 9.54 -15.35 6.80
CA PRO A 110 10.21 -15.09 8.06
C PRO A 110 10.19 -13.61 8.44
N ALA A 111 9.87 -13.30 9.69
CA ALA A 111 9.81 -11.92 10.17
C ALA A 111 11.16 -11.20 10.02
N GLY A 112 12.27 -11.87 10.35
CA GLY A 112 13.60 -11.32 10.18
C GLY A 112 13.94 -11.03 8.70
N TYR A 113 13.51 -11.90 7.76
CA TYR A 113 13.66 -11.61 6.35
C TYR A 113 12.86 -10.36 5.95
N LEU A 114 11.59 -10.27 6.34
CA LEU A 114 10.76 -9.10 6.01
C LEU A 114 11.34 -7.82 6.58
N TYR A 115 11.77 -7.85 7.85
CA TYR A 115 12.46 -6.72 8.49
C TYR A 115 13.72 -6.30 7.71
N ASN A 116 14.58 -7.26 7.34
CA ASN A 116 15.77 -6.99 6.53
C ASN A 116 15.43 -6.36 5.17
N GLN A 117 14.32 -6.75 4.54
CA GLN A 117 13.87 -6.13 3.29
C GLN A 117 13.35 -4.70 3.48
N LEU A 118 12.54 -4.46 4.52
CA LEU A 118 12.06 -3.12 4.86
C LEU A 118 13.23 -2.19 5.18
N LYS A 119 14.19 -2.64 5.98
CA LYS A 119 15.44 -1.93 6.25
C LYS A 119 16.25 -1.68 4.97
N ALA A 120 16.36 -2.67 4.09
CA ALA A 120 17.11 -2.51 2.84
C ALA A 120 16.50 -1.44 1.94
N PHE A 121 15.18 -1.34 1.86
CA PHE A 121 14.51 -0.24 1.15
C PHE A 121 14.72 1.10 1.84
N LYS A 122 14.56 1.18 3.17
CA LYS A 122 14.79 2.40 3.94
C LYS A 122 16.21 2.93 3.77
N ASP A 123 17.19 2.04 3.83
CA ASP A 123 18.62 2.37 3.79
C ASP A 123 19.16 2.53 2.33
N GLY A 124 18.31 2.35 1.31
CA GLY A 124 18.71 2.43 -0.10
C GLY A 124 19.53 1.25 -0.61
N ARG A 125 19.66 0.16 0.15
CA ARG A 125 20.33 -1.08 -0.29
C ARG A 125 19.46 -1.91 -1.26
N ARG A 126 18.16 -1.63 -1.31
CA ARG A 126 17.20 -2.17 -2.26
C ARG A 126 16.46 -1.02 -2.92
N HIS A 127 16.48 -0.96 -4.25
CA HIS A 127 15.91 0.15 -4.99
C HIS A 127 14.55 -0.23 -5.60
N TYR A 128 13.52 0.44 -5.15
CA TYR A 128 12.21 0.56 -5.76
C TYR A 128 11.53 1.81 -5.21
N ALA A 129 11.48 2.86 -6.00
CA ALA A 129 11.13 4.19 -5.53
C ALA A 129 9.87 4.29 -4.64
N PRO A 130 8.74 3.61 -4.96
CA PRO A 130 7.58 3.64 -4.07
C PRO A 130 7.87 3.09 -2.67
N MET A 131 8.60 1.97 -2.55
CA MET A 131 8.94 1.39 -1.26
C MET A 131 9.97 2.24 -0.50
N ASN A 132 10.98 2.77 -1.18
CA ASN A 132 11.95 3.68 -0.56
C ASN A 132 11.25 4.91 0.03
N TYR A 133 10.29 5.49 -0.71
CA TYR A 133 9.50 6.65 -0.25
C TYR A 133 8.62 6.31 0.96
N LEU A 134 7.89 5.20 0.93
CA LEU A 134 6.97 4.81 2.00
C LEU A 134 7.69 4.55 3.33
N LEU A 135 8.92 4.03 3.28
CA LEU A 135 9.62 3.53 4.47
C LEU A 135 10.63 4.53 5.07
N GLN A 136 11.00 5.59 4.36
CA GLN A 136 12.11 6.47 4.70
C GLN A 136 12.04 7.08 6.11
N TYR A 137 10.85 7.34 6.63
CA TYR A 137 10.63 7.98 7.93
C TYR A 137 10.13 7.03 9.02
N LEU A 138 9.90 5.75 8.72
CA LEU A 138 9.43 4.80 9.70
C LEU A 138 10.55 4.40 10.66
N SER A 139 10.24 4.26 11.95
CA SER A 139 11.20 3.77 12.94
C SER A 139 11.52 2.29 12.70
N ASP A 140 12.70 1.85 13.13
CA ASP A 140 13.11 0.47 13.01
C ASP A 140 12.19 -0.47 13.81
N GLN A 141 11.71 -0.01 14.97
CA GLN A 141 10.72 -0.73 15.75
C GLN A 141 9.42 -0.95 14.97
N TYR A 142 8.93 0.08 14.27
CA TYR A 142 7.71 -0.03 13.47
C TYR A 142 7.91 -0.93 12.24
N LEU A 143 9.11 -0.92 11.63
CA LEU A 143 9.45 -1.87 10.56
C LEU A 143 9.44 -3.31 11.06
N LEU A 144 9.88 -3.56 12.30
CA LEU A 144 9.80 -4.89 12.92
C LEU A 144 8.34 -5.32 13.14
N GLU A 145 7.49 -4.44 13.68
CA GLU A 145 6.07 -4.71 13.87
C GLU A 145 5.34 -5.02 12.55
N ILE A 146 5.68 -4.29 11.47
CA ILE A 146 5.18 -4.59 10.11
C ILE A 146 5.61 -5.98 9.66
N ALA A 147 6.88 -6.33 9.87
CA ALA A 147 7.43 -7.61 9.49
C ALA A 147 6.75 -8.78 10.23
N GLU A 148 6.59 -8.65 11.55
CA GLU A 148 5.91 -9.63 12.41
C GLU A 148 4.44 -9.80 12.00
N HIS A 149 3.75 -8.68 11.70
CA HIS A 149 2.37 -8.73 11.24
C HIS A 149 2.23 -9.58 9.97
N PHE A 150 3.00 -9.29 8.90
CA PHE A 150 2.91 -10.07 7.66
C PHE A 150 3.43 -11.50 7.80
N ALA A 151 4.41 -11.75 8.66
CA ALA A 151 4.88 -13.10 8.96
C ALA A 151 3.80 -13.97 9.59
N SER A 152 2.92 -13.38 10.41
CA SER A 152 1.81 -14.09 11.10
C SER A 152 0.61 -14.41 10.19
N LEU A 153 0.56 -13.83 8.99
CA LEU A 153 -0.57 -14.03 8.06
C LEU A 153 -0.33 -15.26 7.16
N HIS A 154 -1.36 -16.08 7.00
CA HIS A 154 -1.29 -17.31 6.20
C HIS A 154 -2.45 -17.43 5.20
N PRO A 155 -2.67 -16.44 4.30
CA PRO A 155 -3.67 -16.60 3.24
C PRO A 155 -3.28 -17.75 2.31
N PRO A 156 -4.24 -18.39 1.63
CA PRO A 156 -3.94 -19.42 0.66
C PRO A 156 -2.90 -18.95 -0.38
N ASN A 157 -2.06 -19.87 -0.85
CA ASN A 157 -1.20 -19.59 -1.98
C ASN A 157 -2.04 -19.52 -3.25
N GLU A 158 -1.70 -18.60 -4.17
CA GLU A 158 -2.25 -18.65 -5.51
C GLU A 158 -1.84 -19.97 -6.19
N SER A 159 -2.69 -20.45 -7.10
CA SER A 159 -2.32 -21.57 -7.95
C SER A 159 -1.04 -21.25 -8.72
N PRO A 160 -0.11 -22.20 -8.84
CA PRO A 160 1.14 -21.97 -9.56
C PRO A 160 0.84 -21.55 -11.00
N ALA A 161 1.60 -20.57 -11.48
CA ALA A 161 1.55 -20.22 -12.88
C ALA A 161 2.22 -21.35 -13.69
N ILE A 162 1.52 -21.86 -14.70
CA ILE A 162 2.16 -22.77 -15.67
C ILE A 162 3.07 -21.90 -16.55
N PRO A 163 4.40 -22.04 -16.45
CA PRO A 163 5.30 -21.22 -17.27
C PRO A 163 5.18 -21.64 -18.74
N ASP A 164 5.08 -20.67 -19.62
CA ASP A 164 5.15 -20.92 -21.07
C ASP A 164 6.63 -21.13 -21.50
N VAL A 165 7.17 -22.29 -21.14
CA VAL A 165 8.53 -22.72 -21.45
C VAL A 165 8.55 -24.21 -21.76
N SER A 166 9.56 -24.65 -22.50
CA SER A 166 9.74 -26.07 -22.82
C SER A 166 10.06 -26.92 -21.57
N GLN A 167 9.76 -28.22 -21.64
CA GLN A 167 10.09 -29.15 -20.57
C GLN A 167 11.61 -29.25 -20.33
N SER A 168 12.45 -28.99 -21.34
CA SER A 168 13.91 -28.95 -21.16
C SER A 168 14.33 -27.79 -20.26
N VAL A 169 13.72 -26.62 -20.41
CA VAL A 169 13.95 -25.46 -19.53
C VAL A 169 13.51 -25.75 -18.09
N LEU A 170 12.36 -26.39 -17.89
CA LEU A 170 11.92 -26.80 -16.55
C LEU A 170 12.86 -27.82 -15.91
N ARG A 171 13.37 -28.80 -16.65
CA ARG A 171 14.37 -29.76 -16.15
C ARG A 171 15.67 -29.06 -15.76
N GLN A 172 16.17 -28.14 -16.58
CA GLN A 172 17.34 -27.32 -16.27
C GLN A 172 17.10 -26.51 -14.97
N GLY A 173 15.94 -25.84 -14.86
CA GLY A 173 15.59 -25.08 -13.68
C GLY A 173 15.53 -25.93 -12.41
N ARG A 174 14.98 -27.15 -12.51
CA ARG A 174 14.99 -28.11 -11.43
C ARG A 174 16.43 -28.47 -11.03
N ALA A 175 17.29 -28.82 -11.97
CA ALA A 175 18.68 -29.16 -11.69
C ALA A 175 19.40 -28.01 -10.95
N VAL A 176 19.29 -26.77 -11.45
CA VAL A 176 19.85 -25.61 -10.76
C VAL A 176 19.28 -25.46 -9.35
N ALA A 177 17.97 -25.65 -9.16
CA ALA A 177 17.32 -25.48 -7.88
C ALA A 177 17.67 -26.58 -6.85
N THR A 178 17.82 -27.84 -7.29
CA THR A 178 17.98 -28.99 -6.39
C THR A 178 19.41 -29.57 -6.34
N GLU A 179 20.24 -29.30 -7.35
CA GLU A 179 21.59 -29.84 -7.47
C GLU A 179 22.66 -28.74 -7.52
N GLY A 180 22.26 -27.53 -7.97
CA GLY A 180 23.18 -26.41 -8.14
C GLY A 180 23.96 -26.46 -9.46
N VAL A 181 25.05 -25.70 -9.54
CA VAL A 181 25.96 -25.67 -10.70
C VAL A 181 27.40 -25.70 -10.19
N ALA A 182 27.95 -26.91 -10.11
CA ALA A 182 29.23 -27.17 -9.42
C ALA A 182 30.42 -26.46 -10.04
N ASP A 183 30.52 -26.44 -11.38
CA ASP A 183 31.61 -25.80 -12.15
C ASP A 183 31.64 -24.26 -11.94
N ARG A 184 30.54 -23.66 -11.56
CA ARG A 184 30.44 -22.23 -11.21
C ARG A 184 30.29 -21.97 -9.71
N GLN A 185 30.44 -23.00 -8.89
CA GLN A 185 30.31 -22.90 -7.43
C GLN A 185 28.98 -22.28 -7.00
N VAL A 186 27.90 -22.63 -7.68
CA VAL A 186 26.54 -22.27 -7.30
C VAL A 186 25.92 -23.43 -6.51
N PRO A 187 25.71 -23.30 -5.21
CA PRO A 187 25.02 -24.33 -4.44
C PRO A 187 23.56 -24.45 -4.88
N ALA A 188 22.93 -25.57 -4.63
CA ALA A 188 21.52 -25.76 -4.85
C ALA A 188 20.72 -24.71 -4.09
N CYS A 189 19.68 -24.13 -4.69
CA CYS A 189 18.78 -23.20 -3.97
C CYS A 189 18.17 -23.88 -2.73
N ALA A 190 17.85 -25.17 -2.87
CA ALA A 190 17.34 -26.01 -1.79
C ALA A 190 18.29 -26.11 -0.56
N SER A 191 19.60 -25.96 -0.76
CA SER A 191 20.58 -26.03 0.33
C SER A 191 20.45 -24.90 1.35
N CYS A 192 19.86 -23.77 0.93
CA CYS A 192 19.59 -22.64 1.83
C CYS A 192 18.08 -22.45 2.06
N HIS A 193 17.28 -22.52 0.99
CA HIS A 193 15.83 -22.25 1.04
C HIS A 193 14.98 -23.46 1.45
N GLY A 194 15.63 -24.59 1.81
CA GLY A 194 14.97 -25.86 2.16
C GLY A 194 14.58 -26.70 0.94
N THR A 195 14.49 -28.01 1.14
CA THR A 195 14.12 -28.97 0.08
C THR A 195 12.74 -28.69 -0.51
N ASP A 196 11.84 -28.13 0.31
CA ASP A 196 10.50 -27.73 -0.08
C ASP A 196 10.38 -26.23 -0.39
N PHE A 197 11.51 -25.52 -0.43
CA PHE A 197 11.59 -24.07 -0.71
C PHE A 197 10.73 -23.21 0.24
N THR A 198 10.52 -23.65 1.48
CA THR A 198 9.73 -22.92 2.49
C THR A 198 10.54 -21.88 3.25
N GLY A 199 11.86 -21.89 3.10
CA GLY A 199 12.77 -21.00 3.81
C GLY A 199 13.14 -21.46 5.21
N MET A 200 13.93 -20.65 5.93
CA MET A 200 14.37 -20.89 7.30
C MET A 200 14.40 -19.58 8.08
N GLU A 201 13.94 -19.64 9.33
CA GLU A 201 14.03 -18.50 10.25
C GLU A 201 15.49 -18.20 10.61
N PRO A 202 15.85 -16.94 10.87
CA PRO A 202 14.99 -15.76 10.74
C PRO A 202 15.07 -15.09 9.36
N GLY A 203 16.06 -15.41 8.50
CA GLY A 203 16.42 -14.54 7.37
C GLY A 203 16.26 -15.14 5.98
N ILE A 204 16.01 -16.44 5.83
CA ILE A 204 15.92 -17.12 4.53
C ILE A 204 14.48 -17.26 4.08
N PRO A 205 14.04 -16.58 3.00
CA PRO A 205 12.64 -16.57 2.60
C PRO A 205 12.21 -17.85 1.89
N ALA A 206 10.92 -18.14 1.97
CA ALA A 206 10.26 -19.06 1.05
C ALA A 206 10.34 -18.54 -0.41
N LEU A 207 10.51 -19.48 -1.35
CA LEU A 207 10.51 -19.21 -2.80
C LEU A 207 9.19 -19.60 -3.47
N LEU A 208 8.27 -20.21 -2.74
CA LEU A 208 6.96 -20.65 -3.22
C LEU A 208 6.00 -19.46 -3.42
N GLY A 209 5.08 -19.60 -4.38
CA GLY A 209 4.05 -18.59 -4.67
C GLY A 209 4.61 -17.31 -5.30
N LEU A 210 5.83 -17.33 -5.81
CA LEU A 210 6.45 -16.21 -6.50
C LEU A 210 6.34 -16.39 -8.02
N ARG A 211 6.13 -15.31 -8.75
CA ARG A 211 6.10 -15.32 -10.22
C ARG A 211 7.51 -15.43 -10.79
N SER A 212 7.66 -16.11 -11.92
CA SER A 212 8.95 -16.28 -12.61
C SER A 212 9.60 -14.94 -12.95
N THR A 213 8.80 -13.97 -13.40
CA THR A 213 9.27 -12.61 -13.69
C THR A 213 9.80 -11.89 -12.46
N TYR A 214 9.15 -12.06 -11.30
CA TYR A 214 9.64 -11.51 -10.04
C TYR A 214 10.96 -12.17 -9.62
N ILE A 215 11.04 -13.49 -9.66
CA ILE A 215 12.26 -14.24 -9.29
C ILE A 215 13.43 -13.80 -10.18
N SER A 216 13.23 -13.75 -11.51
CA SER A 216 14.24 -13.28 -12.46
C SER A 216 14.69 -11.85 -12.17
N ALA A 217 13.74 -10.94 -11.92
CA ALA A 217 14.04 -9.55 -11.58
C ALA A 217 14.84 -9.43 -10.29
N GLN A 218 14.55 -10.26 -9.26
CA GLN A 218 15.29 -10.22 -8.00
C GLN A 218 16.72 -10.79 -8.15
N LEU A 219 16.90 -11.87 -8.89
CA LEU A 219 18.24 -12.40 -9.20
C LEU A 219 19.05 -11.37 -10.00
N GLY A 220 18.44 -10.72 -11.00
CA GLY A 220 19.08 -9.61 -11.72
C GLY A 220 19.43 -8.45 -10.79
N ALA A 221 18.54 -8.05 -9.89
CA ALA A 221 18.78 -6.96 -8.95
C ALA A 221 19.97 -7.24 -8.00
N PHE A 222 20.12 -8.48 -7.52
CA PHE A 222 21.29 -8.89 -6.75
C PHE A 222 22.57 -8.86 -7.62
N ARG A 223 22.51 -9.40 -8.84
CA ARG A 223 23.66 -9.40 -9.76
C ARG A 223 24.18 -8.01 -10.05
N TYR A 224 23.31 -7.04 -10.30
CA TYR A 224 23.66 -5.68 -10.67
C TYR A 224 23.76 -4.71 -9.48
N GLY A 225 23.60 -5.20 -8.24
CA GLY A 225 23.77 -4.40 -7.04
C GLY A 225 22.65 -3.40 -6.76
N THR A 226 21.53 -3.45 -7.50
CA THR A 226 20.32 -2.63 -7.20
C THR A 226 19.53 -3.17 -6.02
N ARG A 227 19.86 -4.38 -5.59
CA ARG A 227 19.43 -5.01 -4.35
C ARG A 227 20.63 -5.67 -3.68
N THR A 228 20.94 -5.28 -2.45
CA THR A 228 21.99 -5.91 -1.65
C THR A 228 21.46 -6.33 -0.30
N ALA A 229 22.04 -7.42 0.24
CA ALA A 229 21.75 -7.92 1.59
C ALA A 229 22.79 -7.42 2.59
N LEU A 230 22.71 -7.90 3.85
CA LEU A 230 23.77 -7.71 4.84
C LEU A 230 25.01 -8.52 4.45
N SER A 231 26.18 -7.92 4.70
CA SER A 231 27.46 -8.55 4.33
C SER A 231 27.81 -9.70 5.29
N PRO A 232 28.30 -10.82 4.75
CA PRO A 232 28.51 -11.16 3.34
C PRO A 232 27.20 -11.43 2.61
N ASP A 233 27.04 -10.81 1.42
CA ASP A 233 25.82 -10.95 0.60
C ASP A 233 25.87 -12.25 -0.21
N CYS A 234 25.34 -13.31 0.36
CA CYS A 234 25.31 -14.63 -0.25
C CYS A 234 24.52 -14.67 -1.55
N MET A 235 23.40 -13.91 -1.65
CA MET A 235 22.57 -13.92 -2.85
C MET A 235 23.20 -13.14 -4.00
N GLN A 236 23.99 -12.10 -3.73
CA GLN A 236 24.77 -11.41 -4.75
C GLN A 236 25.83 -12.36 -5.35
N VAL A 237 26.54 -13.10 -4.49
CA VAL A 237 27.54 -14.09 -4.94
C VAL A 237 26.90 -15.15 -5.84
N ILE A 238 25.75 -15.70 -5.44
CA ILE A 238 25.04 -16.72 -6.22
C ILE A 238 24.54 -16.12 -7.53
N ALA A 239 23.85 -14.98 -7.50
CA ALA A 239 23.27 -14.35 -8.68
C ALA A 239 24.33 -13.95 -9.72
N ALA A 240 25.52 -13.53 -9.29
CA ALA A 240 26.63 -13.19 -10.17
C ALA A 240 27.18 -14.41 -10.95
N ARG A 241 27.05 -15.62 -10.39
CA ARG A 241 27.55 -16.87 -10.96
C ARG A 241 26.56 -17.62 -11.87
N LEU A 242 25.25 -17.27 -11.81
CA LEU A 242 24.23 -17.83 -12.70
C LEU A 242 24.33 -17.22 -14.10
N THR A 243 24.08 -18.01 -15.15
CA THR A 243 23.87 -17.48 -16.51
C THR A 243 22.44 -16.93 -16.64
N GLU A 244 22.14 -16.23 -17.73
CA GLU A 244 20.79 -15.77 -18.02
C GLU A 244 19.83 -16.94 -18.25
N ASP A 245 20.32 -17.99 -18.92
CA ASP A 245 19.54 -19.21 -19.12
C ASP A 245 19.23 -19.92 -17.80
N ASP A 246 20.19 -19.96 -16.85
CA ASP A 246 19.92 -20.52 -15.51
C ASP A 246 18.88 -19.69 -14.76
N VAL A 247 18.99 -18.35 -14.80
CA VAL A 247 18.01 -17.45 -14.18
C VAL A 247 16.61 -17.67 -14.76
N LYS A 248 16.50 -17.76 -16.08
CA LYS A 248 15.23 -18.06 -16.77
C LYS A 248 14.69 -19.42 -16.36
N ALA A 249 15.53 -20.43 -16.36
CA ALA A 249 15.13 -21.81 -16.08
C ALA A 249 14.71 -22.00 -14.61
N VAL A 250 15.53 -21.53 -13.65
CA VAL A 250 15.23 -21.67 -12.22
C VAL A 250 14.01 -20.84 -11.81
N ALA A 251 13.83 -19.66 -12.38
CA ALA A 251 12.65 -18.85 -12.13
C ALA A 251 11.36 -19.50 -12.63
N ALA A 252 11.41 -20.10 -13.83
CA ALA A 252 10.28 -20.86 -14.38
C ALA A 252 9.95 -22.09 -13.52
N TYR A 253 10.96 -22.84 -13.11
CA TYR A 253 10.77 -24.02 -12.26
C TYR A 253 10.18 -23.66 -10.91
N LEU A 254 10.75 -22.70 -10.17
CA LEU A 254 10.26 -22.28 -8.86
C LEU A 254 8.82 -21.73 -8.92
N ALA A 255 8.50 -20.99 -9.98
CA ALA A 255 7.14 -20.46 -10.17
C ALA A 255 6.11 -21.56 -10.49
N SER A 256 6.55 -22.72 -10.99
CA SER A 256 5.68 -23.87 -11.26
C SER A 256 5.36 -24.70 -10.03
N LEU A 257 6.04 -24.46 -8.90
CA LEU A 257 5.83 -25.21 -7.66
C LEU A 257 4.61 -24.73 -6.91
N SER A 258 3.78 -25.68 -6.47
CA SER A 258 2.66 -25.41 -5.59
C SER A 258 3.15 -25.22 -4.16
N GLY A 259 2.75 -24.12 -3.53
CA GLY A 259 2.93 -23.98 -2.09
C GLY A 259 1.80 -24.69 -1.33
N SER A 260 2.13 -25.50 -0.35
CA SER A 260 1.12 -25.99 0.61
C SER A 260 0.60 -24.81 1.44
N ALA A 261 -0.70 -24.81 1.77
CA ALA A 261 -1.31 -23.79 2.64
C ALA A 261 -0.65 -23.74 4.04
N ASN A 262 -0.01 -24.83 4.45
CA ASN A 262 0.64 -24.97 5.75
C ASN A 262 2.19 -24.90 5.65
N SER A 263 2.73 -24.41 4.55
CA SER A 263 4.18 -24.25 4.41
C SER A 263 4.67 -23.16 5.34
N VAL A 264 5.40 -23.57 6.40
CA VAL A 264 6.06 -22.65 7.33
C VAL A 264 7.58 -22.76 7.17
N PRO A 265 8.33 -21.67 7.37
CA PRO A 265 9.78 -21.72 7.38
C PRO A 265 10.29 -22.69 8.44
N ALA A 266 11.40 -23.35 8.13
CA ALA A 266 12.10 -24.19 9.12
C ALA A 266 12.67 -23.31 10.25
N LYS A 267 12.93 -23.92 11.40
CA LYS A 267 13.60 -23.24 12.52
C LYS A 267 15.05 -22.91 12.14
N GLN A 268 15.57 -21.85 12.72
CA GLN A 268 16.99 -21.49 12.60
C GLN A 268 17.90 -22.70 12.89
N GLY A 269 18.92 -22.87 12.06
CA GLY A 269 19.88 -23.96 12.24
C GLY A 269 19.39 -25.35 11.86
N SER A 270 18.23 -25.47 11.18
CA SER A 270 17.71 -26.77 10.71
C SER A 270 18.67 -27.47 9.74
N TRP A 271 19.51 -26.73 9.05
CA TRP A 271 20.60 -27.23 8.20
C TRP A 271 21.74 -26.20 8.11
N PRO A 272 22.99 -26.64 7.86
CA PRO A 272 24.11 -25.72 7.65
C PRO A 272 24.00 -25.02 6.30
N LEU A 273 24.42 -23.76 6.25
CA LEU A 273 24.50 -23.03 4.98
C LEU A 273 25.81 -23.34 4.26
N PRO A 274 25.78 -23.58 2.93
CA PRO A 274 26.97 -23.91 2.14
C PRO A 274 27.92 -22.72 1.95
N ILE A 275 27.44 -21.49 2.17
CA ILE A 275 28.24 -20.25 2.12
C ILE A 275 27.80 -19.30 3.23
N ALA A 276 28.70 -18.43 3.67
CA ALA A 276 28.38 -17.42 4.66
C ALA A 276 27.33 -16.43 4.14
N CYS A 277 26.36 -16.08 4.98
CA CYS A 277 25.25 -15.21 4.64
C CYS A 277 24.97 -14.23 5.79
N GLY A 278 25.24 -12.94 5.59
CA GLY A 278 25.10 -11.93 6.65
C GLY A 278 23.66 -11.66 7.07
N SER A 279 22.68 -12.05 6.25
CA SER A 279 21.26 -11.95 6.61
C SER A 279 20.76 -13.10 7.49
N GLU A 280 21.60 -14.10 7.73
CA GLU A 280 21.30 -15.26 8.57
C GLU A 280 22.36 -15.34 9.67
N PRO A 281 22.01 -15.05 10.93
CA PRO A 281 22.96 -15.18 12.05
C PRO A 281 23.41 -16.64 12.19
N GLN A 282 24.70 -16.84 12.28
CA GLN A 282 25.29 -18.16 12.55
C GLN A 282 25.36 -18.45 14.05
#